data_10b7c18034f659199c97218b9469dda2
#
_entry.id   10b7c18034f659199c97218b9469dda2
#
_cell.length_a   1.000
_cell.length_b   1.000
_cell.length_c   1.000
_cell.angle_alpha   90.00
_cell.angle_beta   90.00
_cell.angle_gamma   90.00
#
_symmetry.space_group_name_H-M   'P 1'
#
loop_
_entity.id
_entity.type
_entity.pdbx_description
1 polymer ?
#
loop_
_entity_poly.entity_id
_entity_poly.type
_entity_poly.pdbx_seq_one_letter_code
_entity_poly.pdbx_strand_id
1 'polypeptide(L)'
;MSDDHAYQAISAYGHGLNNTPNIDRIANEGAIFNKGFVTNSICAPSRAVMLTGKHSHINGKVDNIQPFNWDQDNFAKSLQKSGYQTAMIGKIHLNGLPQGFDYSNVLPGQGQYYNPDFIENGVRKNYKGYVTSITTDIA
;
A
#
# COMPACT_ATOMS: atom_id res chain seq x y z
N MET A 1 3.07 0.23 -4.63
CA MET A 1 1.92 1.16 -4.79
C MET A 1 2.33 2.53 -4.29
N SER A 2 2.07 3.61 -5.02
CA SER A 2 2.22 4.99 -4.55
C SER A 2 0.88 5.53 -4.05
N ASP A 3 0.92 6.31 -2.97
CA ASP A 3 -0.24 6.92 -2.33
C ASP A 3 -0.36 8.38 -2.80
N ASP A 4 -1.59 8.86 -3.00
CA ASP A 4 -1.87 10.23 -3.47
C ASP A 4 -1.06 10.67 -4.70
N HIS A 5 -0.82 9.73 -5.62
CA HIS A 5 -0.04 9.96 -6.83
C HIS A 5 -0.96 10.03 -8.05
N ALA A 6 -1.23 11.24 -8.50
CA ALA A 6 -2.05 11.47 -9.68
C ALA A 6 -1.36 10.91 -10.93
N TYR A 7 -2.11 10.25 -11.81
CA TYR A 7 -1.55 9.66 -13.03
C TYR A 7 -0.88 10.69 -13.94
N GLN A 8 -1.34 11.96 -13.90
CA GLN A 8 -0.73 13.05 -14.65
C GLN A 8 0.71 13.37 -14.22
N ALA A 9 1.08 13.02 -12.98
CA ALA A 9 2.42 13.20 -12.46
C ALA A 9 3.36 12.01 -12.78
N ILE A 10 2.87 10.99 -13.48
CA ILE A 10 3.66 9.86 -13.98
C ILE A 10 4.01 10.16 -15.44
N SER A 11 5.32 10.26 -15.77
CA SER A 11 5.78 10.69 -17.09
C SER A 11 5.37 9.76 -18.24
N ALA A 12 5.21 8.46 -17.96
CA ALA A 12 4.74 7.47 -18.94
C ALA A 12 3.35 7.78 -19.55
N TYR A 13 2.53 8.58 -18.86
CA TYR A 13 1.22 9.03 -19.40
C TYR A 13 1.30 10.29 -20.26
N GLY A 14 2.48 10.89 -20.46
CA GLY A 14 2.73 11.94 -21.44
C GLY A 14 2.26 13.35 -21.07
N HIS A 15 1.90 13.62 -19.79
CA HIS A 15 1.44 14.95 -19.38
C HIS A 15 2.56 15.96 -19.10
N GLY A 16 3.81 15.52 -18.99
CA GLY A 16 4.97 16.39 -18.85
C GLY A 16 5.10 17.15 -17.52
N LEU A 17 4.35 16.78 -16.48
CA LEU A 17 4.38 17.46 -15.17
C LEU A 17 5.57 17.04 -14.33
N ASN A 18 6.09 15.84 -14.54
CA ASN A 18 7.15 15.27 -13.73
C ASN A 18 7.97 14.29 -14.55
N ASN A 19 9.10 13.86 -14.02
CA ASN A 19 9.95 12.82 -14.60
C ASN A 19 10.04 11.64 -13.62
N THR A 20 9.52 10.47 -14.03
CA THR A 20 9.42 9.27 -13.20
C THR A 20 10.10 8.07 -13.88
N PRO A 21 11.43 8.10 -14.12
CA PRO A 21 12.11 7.13 -14.99
C PRO A 21 12.01 5.69 -14.48
N ASN A 22 12.00 5.48 -13.18
CA ASN A 22 11.88 4.13 -12.61
C ASN A 22 10.46 3.57 -12.71
N ILE A 23 9.44 4.42 -12.64
CA ILE A 23 8.03 4.02 -12.90
C ILE A 23 7.83 3.78 -14.40
N ASP A 24 8.41 4.65 -15.23
CA ASP A 24 8.34 4.51 -16.68
C ASP A 24 9.00 3.24 -17.19
N ARG A 25 10.04 2.74 -16.50
CA ARG A 25 10.63 1.43 -16.79
C ARG A 25 9.59 0.30 -16.66
N ILE A 26 8.74 0.34 -15.63
CA ILE A 26 7.65 -0.65 -15.46
C ILE A 26 6.67 -0.55 -16.64
N ALA A 27 6.35 0.66 -17.09
CA ALA A 27 5.48 0.90 -18.24
C ALA A 27 6.11 0.38 -19.56
N ASN A 28 7.41 0.60 -19.74
CA ASN A 28 8.13 0.23 -20.97
C ASN A 28 8.40 -1.28 -21.07
N GLU A 29 8.64 -1.94 -19.94
CA GLU A 29 8.91 -3.38 -19.86
C GLU A 29 7.66 -4.22 -19.62
N GLY A 30 6.53 -3.59 -19.29
CA GLY A 30 5.28 -4.23 -18.93
C GLY A 30 4.07 -3.69 -19.70
N ALA A 31 3.11 -3.11 -18.98
CA ALA A 31 1.88 -2.59 -19.57
C ALA A 31 1.41 -1.30 -18.89
N ILE A 32 0.79 -0.42 -19.68
CA ILE A 32 0.09 0.78 -19.20
C ILE A 32 -1.41 0.55 -19.32
N PHE A 33 -2.13 0.76 -18.22
CA PHE A 33 -3.58 0.68 -18.19
C PHE A 33 -4.19 2.09 -18.32
N ASN A 34 -4.62 2.46 -19.53
CA ASN A 34 -5.21 3.78 -19.77
C ASN A 34 -6.64 3.94 -19.24
N LYS A 35 -7.30 2.84 -18.92
CA LYS A 35 -8.69 2.80 -18.41
C LYS A 35 -8.78 1.90 -17.16
N GLY A 36 -7.99 2.21 -16.15
CA GLY A 36 -8.08 1.57 -14.84
C GLY A 36 -9.21 2.20 -14.01
N PHE A 37 -10.02 1.36 -13.36
CA PHE A 37 -11.11 1.80 -12.50
C PHE A 37 -10.89 1.31 -11.08
N VAL A 38 -11.33 2.09 -10.10
CA VAL A 38 -11.30 1.71 -8.68
C VAL A 38 -12.72 1.53 -8.16
N THR A 39 -12.90 0.59 -7.24
CA THR A 39 -14.21 0.30 -6.65
C THR A 39 -14.57 1.27 -5.53
N ASN A 40 -13.56 1.81 -4.85
CA ASN A 40 -13.69 2.82 -3.80
C ASN A 40 -12.39 3.63 -3.76
N SER A 41 -12.46 4.92 -4.10
CA SER A 41 -11.30 5.79 -4.33
C SER A 41 -10.78 6.47 -3.06
N ILE A 42 -11.02 5.92 -1.88
CA ILE A 42 -10.51 6.42 -0.60
C ILE A 42 -9.50 5.42 0.00
N CYS A 43 -8.49 5.91 0.73
CA CYS A 43 -7.28 5.16 1.13
C CYS A 43 -7.55 3.75 1.71
N ALA A 44 -8.17 3.64 2.89
CA ALA A 44 -8.31 2.35 3.56
C ALA A 44 -9.24 1.38 2.82
N PRO A 45 -10.41 1.80 2.31
CA PRO A 45 -11.26 0.95 1.48
C PRO A 45 -10.57 0.43 0.22
N SER A 46 -9.86 1.29 -0.52
CA SER A 46 -9.09 0.87 -1.70
C SER A 46 -8.04 -0.18 -1.37
N ARG A 47 -7.30 0.02 -0.27
CA ARG A 47 -6.29 -0.93 0.22
C ARG A 47 -6.89 -2.27 0.62
N ALA A 48 -8.04 -2.25 1.30
CA ALA A 48 -8.77 -3.47 1.64
C ALA A 48 -9.25 -4.22 0.39
N VAL A 49 -9.73 -3.51 -0.62
CA VAL A 49 -10.11 -4.12 -1.92
C VAL A 49 -8.91 -4.79 -2.59
N MET A 50 -7.76 -4.10 -2.66
CA MET A 50 -6.54 -4.67 -3.24
C MET A 50 -6.04 -5.91 -2.48
N LEU A 51 -6.12 -5.91 -1.15
CA LEU A 51 -5.70 -7.06 -0.35
C LEU A 51 -6.62 -8.26 -0.51
N THR A 52 -7.94 -8.03 -0.51
CA THR A 52 -8.94 -9.10 -0.42
C THR A 52 -9.51 -9.53 -1.77
N GLY A 53 -9.38 -8.71 -2.81
CA GLY A 53 -10.08 -8.89 -4.08
C GLY A 53 -11.60 -8.73 -3.98
N LYS A 54 -12.11 -8.19 -2.86
CA LYS A 54 -13.55 -8.05 -2.59
C LYS A 54 -13.95 -6.58 -2.56
N HIS A 55 -15.12 -6.25 -3.10
CA HIS A 55 -15.71 -4.92 -2.96
C HIS A 55 -15.89 -4.51 -1.50
N SER A 56 -15.86 -3.21 -1.21
CA SER A 56 -15.88 -2.65 0.15
C SER A 56 -17.08 -3.12 0.98
N HIS A 57 -18.26 -3.27 0.38
CA HIS A 57 -19.46 -3.77 1.06
C HIS A 57 -19.38 -5.26 1.42
N ILE A 58 -18.48 -6.02 0.77
CA ILE A 58 -18.25 -7.44 1.06
C ILE A 58 -17.11 -7.61 2.06
N ASN A 59 -16.00 -6.84 1.91
CA ASN A 59 -14.88 -6.93 2.83
C ASN A 59 -15.09 -6.15 4.14
N GLY A 60 -16.16 -5.35 4.23
CA GLY A 60 -16.56 -4.58 5.41
C GLY A 60 -15.80 -3.26 5.61
N LYS A 61 -14.80 -2.94 4.78
CA LYS A 61 -14.05 -1.68 4.88
C LYS A 61 -14.63 -0.64 3.92
N VAL A 62 -15.63 0.10 4.38
CA VAL A 62 -16.39 1.07 3.56
C VAL A 62 -15.88 2.51 3.69
N ASP A 63 -15.13 2.82 4.74
CA ASP A 63 -14.58 4.14 5.04
C ASP A 63 -13.20 4.05 5.71
N ASN A 64 -12.60 5.20 6.07
CA ASN A 64 -11.31 5.24 6.76
C ASN A 64 -11.42 4.99 8.28
N ILE A 65 -12.63 4.92 8.85
CA ILE A 65 -12.88 4.87 10.30
C ILE A 65 -13.08 3.42 10.76
N GLN A 66 -13.94 2.68 10.08
CA GLN A 66 -14.27 1.31 10.44
C GLN A 66 -13.02 0.43 10.53
N PRO A 67 -12.90 -0.46 11.53
CA PRO A 67 -11.80 -1.40 11.60
C PRO A 67 -11.85 -2.36 10.42
N PHE A 68 -10.67 -2.84 9.99
CA PHE A 68 -10.58 -3.90 8.99
C PHE A 68 -10.54 -5.26 9.67
N ASN A 69 -11.33 -6.19 9.18
CA ASN A 69 -11.27 -7.57 9.64
C ASN A 69 -10.12 -8.31 8.96
N TRP A 70 -9.04 -8.53 9.70
CA TRP A 70 -7.86 -9.25 9.24
C TRP A 70 -8.04 -10.78 9.19
N ASP A 71 -9.10 -11.34 9.80
CA ASP A 71 -9.33 -12.79 9.80
C ASP A 71 -9.81 -13.30 8.45
N GLN A 72 -10.37 -12.41 7.63
CA GLN A 72 -10.77 -12.76 6.27
C GLN A 72 -9.57 -13.10 5.39
N ASP A 73 -9.81 -13.88 4.33
CA ASP A 73 -8.79 -14.21 3.35
C ASP A 73 -8.30 -12.98 2.59
N ASN A 74 -7.00 -12.97 2.34
CA ASN A 74 -6.33 -11.98 1.50
C ASN A 74 -5.21 -12.65 0.70
N PHE A 75 -4.74 -11.96 -0.37
CA PHE A 75 -3.76 -12.56 -1.27
C PHE A 75 -2.44 -12.92 -0.58
N ALA A 76 -2.02 -12.16 0.44
CA ALA A 76 -0.79 -12.44 1.16
C ALA A 76 -0.86 -13.76 1.94
N LYS A 77 -2.00 -14.04 2.61
CA LYS A 77 -2.23 -15.35 3.24
C LYS A 77 -2.17 -16.50 2.23
N SER A 78 -2.70 -16.29 1.03
CA SER A 78 -2.65 -17.29 -0.05
C SER A 78 -1.23 -17.51 -0.55
N LEU A 79 -0.44 -16.46 -0.70
CA LEU A 79 0.97 -16.55 -1.08
C LEU A 79 1.80 -17.27 0.00
N GLN A 80 1.61 -16.95 1.28
CA GLN A 80 2.27 -17.67 2.38
C GLN A 80 1.98 -19.18 2.34
N LYS A 81 0.70 -19.56 2.17
CA LYS A 81 0.30 -20.97 2.02
C LYS A 81 0.98 -21.67 0.85
N SER A 82 1.37 -20.89 -0.16
CA SER A 82 2.09 -21.38 -1.35
C SER A 82 3.63 -21.32 -1.21
N GLY A 83 4.13 -21.01 -0.02
CA GLY A 83 5.57 -20.98 0.29
C GLY A 83 6.30 -19.68 -0.05
N TYR A 84 5.57 -18.61 -0.36
CA TYR A 84 6.18 -17.30 -0.56
C TYR A 84 6.49 -16.63 0.78
N GLN A 85 7.62 -15.94 0.86
CA GLN A 85 7.86 -14.94 1.89
C GLN A 85 7.10 -13.67 1.55
N THR A 86 6.43 -13.10 2.55
CA THR A 86 5.56 -11.94 2.36
C THR A 86 5.96 -10.80 3.29
N ALA A 87 6.02 -9.58 2.76
CA ALA A 87 6.32 -8.38 3.54
C ALA A 87 5.33 -7.27 3.26
N MET A 88 5.01 -6.48 4.29
CA MET A 88 4.24 -5.25 4.17
C MET A 88 5.03 -4.09 4.75
N ILE A 89 5.41 -3.13 3.90
CA ILE A 89 6.23 -1.98 4.28
C ILE A 89 5.54 -0.68 3.87
N GLY A 90 5.55 0.32 4.75
CA GLY A 90 4.97 1.63 4.52
C GLY A 90 3.51 1.77 4.93
N LYS A 91 2.73 2.60 4.23
CA LYS A 91 1.35 2.89 4.60
C LYS A 91 0.42 1.72 4.30
N ILE A 92 -0.24 1.19 5.32
CA ILE A 92 -1.32 0.20 5.17
C ILE A 92 -2.71 0.81 5.43
N HIS A 93 -2.82 1.73 6.38
CA HIS A 93 -4.05 2.44 6.78
C HIS A 93 -5.23 1.50 7.09
N LEU A 94 -4.93 0.29 7.52
CA LEU A 94 -5.88 -0.68 8.02
C LEU A 94 -5.54 -0.95 9.48
N ASN A 95 -6.52 -0.82 10.37
CA ASN A 95 -6.31 -0.94 11.81
C ASN A 95 -5.84 -2.35 12.19
N GLY A 96 -5.05 -2.46 13.26
CA GLY A 96 -4.50 -3.73 13.72
C GLY A 96 -3.17 -4.10 13.06
N LEU A 97 -2.66 -5.27 13.40
CA LEU A 97 -1.44 -5.81 12.80
C LEU A 97 -1.76 -6.52 11.48
N PRO A 98 -0.99 -6.24 10.42
CA PRO A 98 -1.17 -6.93 9.14
C PRO A 98 -1.04 -8.44 9.29
N GLN A 99 -2.04 -9.19 8.81
CA GLN A 99 -2.00 -10.65 8.78
C GLN A 99 -1.74 -11.18 7.38
N GLY A 100 -0.99 -12.27 7.30
CA GLY A 100 -0.54 -12.87 6.06
C GLY A 100 0.82 -12.34 5.60
N PHE A 101 1.56 -11.69 6.50
CA PHE A 101 2.91 -11.18 6.23
C PHE A 101 3.90 -11.73 7.25
N ASP A 102 5.03 -12.25 6.76
CA ASP A 102 6.14 -12.74 7.59
C ASP A 102 6.90 -11.57 8.21
N TYR A 103 6.92 -10.44 7.52
CA TYR A 103 7.49 -9.20 7.99
C TYR A 103 6.51 -8.04 7.77
N SER A 104 6.35 -7.19 8.77
CA SER A 104 5.59 -5.95 8.63
C SER A 104 6.32 -4.79 9.27
N ASN A 105 6.46 -3.68 8.54
CA ASN A 105 6.97 -2.42 9.07
C ASN A 105 6.12 -1.28 8.51
N VAL A 106 5.06 -0.94 9.23
CA VAL A 106 3.96 -0.14 8.70
C VAL A 106 3.76 1.16 9.47
N LEU A 107 3.31 2.19 8.76
CA LEU A 107 2.94 3.47 9.35
C LEU A 107 1.63 3.34 10.14
N PRO A 108 1.53 3.86 11.37
CA PRO A 108 0.27 3.96 12.08
C PRO A 108 -0.66 4.97 11.40
N GLY A 109 -1.84 4.52 11.01
CA GLY A 109 -2.84 5.36 10.32
C GLY A 109 -2.32 5.97 9.02
N GLN A 110 -2.36 7.30 8.92
CA GLN A 110 -1.82 8.06 7.77
C GLN A 110 -0.29 8.13 7.77
N GLY A 111 0.34 8.04 8.93
CA GLY A 111 1.75 8.29 9.11
C GLY A 111 2.12 9.77 9.10
N GLN A 112 3.40 10.04 9.34
CA GLN A 112 4.00 11.38 9.28
C GLN A 112 5.03 11.42 8.17
N TYR A 113 5.15 12.56 7.47
CA TYR A 113 6.11 12.71 6.38
C TYR A 113 7.56 12.80 6.88
N TYR A 114 7.79 13.42 8.02
CA TYR A 114 9.11 13.56 8.60
C TYR A 114 9.18 12.94 10.00
N ASN A 115 10.28 12.25 10.27
CA ASN A 115 10.54 11.55 11.53
C ASN A 115 9.38 10.64 11.96
N PRO A 116 8.91 9.76 11.04
CA PRO A 116 7.72 8.95 11.27
C PRO A 116 7.97 7.88 12.33
N ASP A 117 6.89 7.54 13.03
CA ASP A 117 6.80 6.27 13.71
C ASP A 117 6.40 5.17 12.73
N PHE A 118 7.00 4.01 12.88
CA PHE A 118 6.58 2.77 12.25
C PHE A 118 6.22 1.73 13.31
N ILE A 119 5.44 0.74 12.93
CA ILE A 119 5.16 -0.45 13.74
C ILE A 119 5.82 -1.63 13.02
N GLU A 120 6.98 -2.04 13.51
CA GLU A 120 7.73 -3.18 13.00
C GLU A 120 7.35 -4.44 13.77
N ASN A 121 6.68 -5.37 13.12
CA ASN A 121 6.19 -6.62 13.72
C ASN A 121 5.50 -6.39 15.09
N GLY A 122 4.68 -5.34 15.17
CA GLY A 122 3.95 -4.98 16.39
C GLY A 122 4.69 -4.05 17.35
N VAL A 123 5.96 -3.76 17.13
CA VAL A 123 6.77 -2.88 17.99
C VAL A 123 6.92 -1.50 17.36
N ARG A 124 6.55 -0.45 18.10
CA ARG A 124 6.69 0.93 17.63
C ARG A 124 8.16 1.35 17.65
N LYS A 125 8.62 1.89 16.53
CA LYS A 125 9.95 2.47 16.33
C LYS A 125 9.85 3.84 15.68
N ASN A 126 10.65 4.81 16.14
CA ASN A 126 10.76 6.12 15.50
C ASN A 126 11.98 6.14 14.58
N TYR A 127 11.78 6.62 13.36
CA TYR A 127 12.84 6.81 12.37
C TYR A 127 13.07 8.31 12.13
N LYS A 128 14.32 8.70 11.88
CA LYS A 128 14.66 10.08 11.52
C LYS A 128 14.80 10.21 10.01
N GLY A 129 14.14 11.22 9.44
CA GLY A 129 14.21 11.52 8.01
C GLY A 129 12.86 11.57 7.32
N TYR A 130 12.88 11.53 6.00
CA TYR A 130 11.68 11.61 5.15
C TYR A 130 11.09 10.20 4.91
N VAL A 131 9.80 10.07 5.11
CA VAL A 131 9.10 8.77 5.13
C VAL A 131 9.27 7.92 3.87
N THR A 132 9.28 8.55 2.69
CA THR A 132 9.42 7.80 1.44
C THR A 132 10.81 7.19 1.30
N SER A 133 11.87 7.95 1.67
CA SER A 133 13.24 7.43 1.69
C SER A 133 13.37 6.27 2.67
N ILE A 134 12.87 6.47 3.91
CA ILE A 134 12.89 5.43 4.95
C ILE A 134 12.16 4.16 4.47
N THR A 135 10.97 4.32 3.89
CA THR A 135 10.19 3.19 3.37
C THR A 135 10.94 2.43 2.28
N THR A 136 11.65 3.17 1.42
CA THR A 136 12.46 2.59 0.34
C THR A 136 13.69 1.85 0.88
N ASP A 137 14.35 2.42 1.89
CA ASP A 137 15.55 1.82 2.51
C ASP A 137 15.21 0.53 3.31
N ILE A 138 13.97 0.43 3.82
CA ILE A 138 13.49 -0.77 4.51
C ILE A 138 13.10 -1.88 3.52
N ALA A 139 12.65 -1.52 2.31
CA ALA A 139 12.15 -2.46 1.29
C ALA A 139 13.26 -3.12 0.48
#